data_29ea7d6bba217a22328f663148235d49
#
_entry.id   29ea7d6bba217a22328f663148235d49
#
_cell.length_a   1.000
_cell.length_b   1.000
_cell.length_c   1.000
_cell.angle_alpha   90.00
_cell.angle_beta   90.00
_cell.angle_gamma   90.00
#
_symmetry.space_group_name_H-M   'P 1'
#
loop_
_entity.id
_entity.type
_entity.pdbx_description
1 polymer ?
#
loop_
_entity_poly.entity_id
_entity_poly.type
_entity_poly.pdbx_seq_one_letter_code
_entity_poly.pdbx_strand_id
1 'polypeptide(L)'
;MSKDDYAALLTRVQALEDRNAILDTLRQYGHAIDYGDFDRLVDCFTDDAVRENRRPDGSVHRWEGRAGTIDFATRHSHAPEQYHKHLVLNSRIDIHGDTADVVSYMFRFDPREDEPSFVWGMGRYLDTMRRGSDGRWRIARRISEIEDQWPGRFVLTGLQQD
;
A
#
# COMPACT_ATOMS: atom_id res chain seq x y z
N MET A 1 15.66 32.66 19.63
CA MET A 1 15.15 31.27 19.74
C MET A 1 15.93 30.62 20.85
N SER A 2 15.25 30.12 21.86
CA SER A 2 15.88 29.38 22.97
C SER A 2 16.40 28.02 22.50
N LYS A 3 17.22 27.33 23.31
CA LYS A 3 17.66 25.94 23.01
C LYS A 3 16.44 24.99 22.99
N ASP A 4 15.45 25.22 23.85
CA ASP A 4 14.26 24.42 23.96
C ASP A 4 13.35 24.61 22.74
N ASP A 5 13.22 25.85 22.24
CA ASP A 5 12.48 26.13 21.00
C ASP A 5 13.12 25.42 19.80
N TYR A 6 14.45 25.41 19.74
CA TYR A 6 15.19 24.74 18.67
C TYR A 6 15.02 23.22 18.72
N ALA A 7 15.10 22.61 19.91
CA ALA A 7 14.88 21.18 20.08
C ALA A 7 13.44 20.77 19.70
N ALA A 8 12.46 21.57 20.13
CA ALA A 8 11.05 21.34 19.76
C ALA A 8 10.84 21.44 18.23
N LEU A 9 11.50 22.40 17.58
CA LEU A 9 11.44 22.53 16.11
C LEU A 9 12.03 21.31 15.41
N LEU A 10 13.20 20.83 15.84
CA LEU A 10 13.82 19.62 15.26
C LEU A 10 12.93 18.39 15.41
N THR A 11 12.29 18.20 16.56
CA THR A 11 11.34 17.12 16.79
C THR A 11 10.15 17.18 15.80
N ARG A 12 9.63 18.39 15.57
CA ARG A 12 8.53 18.59 14.61
C ARG A 12 8.98 18.34 13.16
N VAL A 13 10.18 18.76 12.79
CA VAL A 13 10.74 18.51 11.46
C VAL A 13 10.90 17.00 11.25
N GLN A 14 11.51 16.29 12.23
CA GLN A 14 11.66 14.84 12.14
C GLN A 14 10.32 14.10 11.97
N ALA A 15 9.29 14.51 12.70
CA ALA A 15 7.97 13.92 12.56
C ALA A 15 7.36 14.13 11.16
N LEU A 16 7.61 15.30 10.54
CA LEU A 16 7.16 15.57 9.17
C LEU A 16 7.96 14.75 8.14
N GLU A 17 9.29 14.64 8.34
CA GLU A 17 10.16 13.82 7.48
C GLU A 17 9.77 12.35 7.54
N ASP A 18 9.55 11.80 8.73
CA ASP A 18 9.09 10.42 8.93
C ASP A 18 7.74 10.17 8.24
N ARG A 19 6.78 11.09 8.43
CA ARG A 19 5.48 10.99 7.76
C ARG A 19 5.62 11.00 6.24
N ASN A 20 6.47 11.86 5.70
CA ASN A 20 6.70 11.90 4.26
C ASN A 20 7.40 10.63 3.75
N ALA A 21 8.39 10.12 4.46
CA ALA A 21 9.10 8.88 4.11
C ALA A 21 8.16 7.65 4.12
N ILE A 22 7.22 7.58 5.07
CA ILE A 22 6.18 6.55 5.09
C ILE A 22 5.29 6.67 3.84
N LEU A 23 4.81 7.86 3.52
CA LEU A 23 3.99 8.09 2.32
C LEU A 23 4.75 7.75 1.03
N ASP A 24 6.04 8.04 0.97
CA ASP A 24 6.86 7.71 -0.20
C ASP A 24 7.03 6.20 -0.37
N THR A 25 7.19 5.43 0.71
CA THR A 25 7.17 3.95 0.65
C THR A 25 5.84 3.42 0.12
N LEU A 26 4.70 3.98 0.56
CA LEU A 26 3.37 3.57 0.09
C LEU A 26 3.16 3.90 -1.41
N ARG A 27 3.64 5.06 -1.86
CA ARG A 27 3.61 5.47 -3.28
C ARG A 27 4.52 4.58 -4.12
N GLN A 28 5.74 4.33 -3.66
CA GLN A 28 6.70 3.45 -4.32
C GLN A 28 6.12 2.05 -4.51
N TYR A 29 5.45 1.50 -3.50
CA TYR A 29 4.76 0.21 -3.60
C TYR A 29 3.78 0.18 -4.77
N GLY A 30 2.89 1.17 -4.90
CA GLY A 30 1.91 1.23 -6.00
C GLY A 30 2.59 1.28 -7.38
N HIS A 31 3.60 2.15 -7.55
CA HIS A 31 4.34 2.23 -8.80
C HIS A 31 5.10 0.93 -9.12
N ALA A 32 5.78 0.35 -8.13
CA ALA A 32 6.61 -0.83 -8.32
C ALA A 32 5.78 -2.06 -8.71
N ILE A 33 4.63 -2.27 -8.06
CA ILE A 33 3.76 -3.42 -8.36
C ILE A 33 3.07 -3.28 -9.72
N ASP A 34 2.69 -2.07 -10.12
CA ASP A 34 2.01 -1.81 -11.38
C ASP A 34 2.91 -1.97 -12.61
N TYR A 35 4.21 -1.71 -12.45
CA TYR A 35 5.19 -1.71 -13.54
C TYR A 35 6.26 -2.81 -13.45
N GLY A 36 6.14 -3.74 -12.51
CA GLY A 36 7.03 -4.89 -12.40
C GLY A 36 8.45 -4.53 -11.94
N ASP A 37 8.62 -3.43 -11.19
CA ASP A 37 9.89 -3.10 -10.57
C ASP A 37 10.04 -3.92 -9.28
N PHE A 38 10.41 -5.20 -9.46
CA PHE A 38 10.45 -6.18 -8.37
C PHE A 38 11.43 -5.79 -7.26
N ASP A 39 12.57 -5.22 -7.60
CA ASP A 39 13.58 -4.82 -6.61
C ASP A 39 13.03 -3.71 -5.71
N ARG A 40 12.38 -2.71 -6.28
CA ARG A 40 11.73 -1.65 -5.51
C ARG A 40 10.53 -2.15 -4.73
N LEU A 41 9.76 -3.08 -5.29
CA LEU A 41 8.62 -3.66 -4.57
C LEU A 41 9.09 -4.40 -3.33
N VAL A 42 10.12 -5.25 -3.45
CA VAL A 42 10.70 -6.00 -2.33
C VAL A 42 11.30 -5.04 -1.29
N ASP A 43 11.96 -3.96 -1.73
CA ASP A 43 12.55 -2.97 -0.84
C ASP A 43 11.53 -2.11 -0.07
N CYS A 44 10.27 -2.10 -0.48
CA CYS A 44 9.18 -1.51 0.31
C CYS A 44 8.89 -2.30 1.60
N PHE A 45 9.37 -3.54 1.72
CA PHE A 45 9.09 -4.43 2.85
C PHE A 45 10.35 -4.70 3.67
N THR A 46 10.16 -5.02 4.96
CA THR A 46 11.23 -5.57 5.79
C THR A 46 11.51 -7.03 5.41
N ASP A 47 12.70 -7.54 5.72
CA ASP A 47 13.08 -8.93 5.39
C ASP A 47 12.21 -9.98 6.10
N ASP A 48 11.62 -9.63 7.23
CA ASP A 48 10.71 -10.46 8.03
C ASP A 48 9.23 -10.09 7.82
N ALA A 49 8.89 -9.34 6.78
CA ALA A 49 7.55 -8.83 6.57
C ALA A 49 6.49 -9.93 6.46
N VAL A 50 5.30 -9.63 6.93
CA VAL A 50 4.11 -10.48 6.77
C VAL A 50 3.09 -9.74 5.93
N ARG A 51 2.63 -10.38 4.86
CA ARG A 51 1.58 -9.88 3.98
C ARG A 51 0.38 -10.80 4.00
N GLU A 52 -0.82 -10.26 4.15
CA GLU A 52 -2.09 -10.99 4.05
C GLU A 52 -3.02 -10.31 3.05
N ASN A 53 -3.67 -11.11 2.20
CA ASN A 53 -4.82 -10.67 1.43
C ASN A 53 -6.06 -11.33 2.00
N ARG A 54 -6.98 -10.54 2.53
CA ARG A 54 -8.27 -10.98 3.07
C ARG A 54 -9.37 -10.60 2.12
N ARG A 55 -10.20 -11.56 1.72
CA ARG A 55 -11.26 -11.37 0.72
C ARG A 55 -12.64 -11.42 1.35
N PRO A 56 -13.67 -10.87 0.67
CA PRO A 56 -15.05 -10.87 1.17
C PRO A 56 -15.63 -12.28 1.41
N ASP A 57 -15.14 -13.30 0.70
CA ASP A 57 -15.53 -14.70 0.89
C ASP A 57 -14.91 -15.38 2.13
N GLY A 58 -14.12 -14.61 2.90
CA GLY A 58 -13.41 -15.08 4.08
C GLY A 58 -12.07 -15.78 3.79
N SER A 59 -11.70 -15.93 2.50
CA SER A 59 -10.39 -16.50 2.17
C SER A 59 -9.25 -15.57 2.55
N VAL A 60 -8.14 -16.16 3.02
CA VAL A 60 -6.92 -15.44 3.40
C VAL A 60 -5.73 -16.10 2.72
N HIS A 61 -4.99 -15.29 1.94
CA HIS A 61 -3.69 -15.68 1.43
C HIS A 61 -2.61 -14.95 2.19
N ARG A 62 -1.55 -15.67 2.59
CA ARG A 62 -0.48 -15.14 3.42
C ARG A 62 0.89 -15.46 2.82
N TRP A 63 1.77 -14.47 2.87
CA TRP A 63 3.18 -14.55 2.50
C TRP A 63 4.02 -14.05 3.67
N GLU A 64 5.15 -14.72 3.93
CA GLU A 64 6.02 -14.40 5.05
C GLU A 64 7.46 -14.24 4.61
N GLY A 65 8.12 -13.28 5.18
CA GLY A 65 9.52 -12.97 4.97
C GLY A 65 9.83 -12.50 3.55
N ARG A 66 11.12 -12.29 3.30
CA ARG A 66 11.62 -11.85 2.00
C ARG A 66 11.24 -12.81 0.87
N ALA A 67 11.33 -14.12 1.09
CA ALA A 67 10.97 -15.13 0.09
C ALA A 67 9.47 -15.05 -0.28
N GLY A 68 8.60 -14.87 0.72
CA GLY A 68 7.17 -14.68 0.47
C GLY A 68 6.88 -13.37 -0.27
N THR A 69 7.59 -12.30 0.03
CA THR A 69 7.46 -11.03 -0.70
C THR A 69 7.87 -11.18 -2.16
N ILE A 70 8.96 -11.91 -2.44
CA ILE A 70 9.41 -12.21 -3.81
C ILE A 70 8.38 -13.08 -4.55
N ASP A 71 7.87 -14.15 -3.91
CA ASP A 71 6.83 -15.00 -4.52
C ASP A 71 5.59 -14.19 -4.88
N PHE A 72 5.13 -13.32 -3.98
CA PHE A 72 4.02 -12.41 -4.28
C PHE A 72 4.32 -11.50 -5.47
N ALA A 73 5.49 -10.85 -5.48
CA ALA A 73 5.88 -9.91 -6.53
C ALA A 73 5.93 -10.59 -7.91
N THR A 74 6.54 -11.77 -7.99
CA THR A 74 6.72 -12.49 -9.27
C THR A 74 5.43 -13.10 -9.83
N ARG A 75 4.41 -13.31 -8.98
CA ARG A 75 3.10 -13.82 -9.40
C ARG A 75 2.11 -12.70 -9.76
N HIS A 76 2.43 -11.47 -9.40
CA HIS A 76 1.55 -10.35 -9.69
C HIS A 76 1.70 -9.92 -11.15
N SER A 77 0.57 -9.73 -11.84
CA SER A 77 0.57 -9.17 -13.19
C SER A 77 1.00 -7.70 -13.16
N HIS A 78 1.66 -7.24 -14.21
CA HIS A 78 2.19 -5.88 -14.32
C HIS A 78 2.28 -5.43 -15.78
N ALA A 79 2.50 -4.14 -16.02
CA ALA A 79 2.74 -3.60 -17.35
C ALA A 79 4.06 -4.18 -17.95
N PRO A 80 4.16 -4.36 -19.28
CA PRO A 80 3.14 -4.04 -20.30
C PRO A 80 2.08 -5.14 -20.52
N GLU A 81 2.23 -6.34 -19.93
CA GLU A 81 1.33 -7.48 -20.16
C GLU A 81 -0.08 -7.18 -19.65
N GLN A 82 -0.18 -6.48 -18.52
CA GLN A 82 -1.44 -6.04 -17.95
C GLN A 82 -1.29 -4.67 -17.28
N TYR A 83 -1.94 -3.66 -17.85
CA TYR A 83 -2.00 -2.34 -17.26
C TYR A 83 -3.11 -2.28 -16.19
N HIS A 84 -2.72 -2.08 -14.95
CA HIS A 84 -3.63 -1.79 -13.84
C HIS A 84 -3.05 -0.67 -12.98
N LYS A 85 -3.82 -0.16 -12.04
CA LYS A 85 -3.37 0.86 -11.09
C LYS A 85 -3.82 0.55 -9.69
N HIS A 86 -2.84 0.48 -8.78
CA HIS A 86 -3.10 0.45 -7.36
C HIS A 86 -3.05 1.87 -6.80
N LEU A 87 -4.17 2.35 -6.30
CA LEU A 87 -4.24 3.64 -5.62
C LEU A 87 -4.23 3.43 -4.10
N VAL A 88 -3.29 4.09 -3.43
CA VAL A 88 -3.20 4.15 -1.97
C VAL A 88 -3.55 5.57 -1.55
N LEU A 89 -4.70 5.75 -0.93
CA LEU A 89 -5.31 7.05 -0.69
C LEU A 89 -5.66 7.25 0.78
N ASN A 90 -5.82 8.51 1.18
CA ASN A 90 -6.35 8.91 2.49
C ASN A 90 -5.63 8.24 3.67
N SER A 91 -4.31 8.13 3.59
CA SER A 91 -3.51 7.47 4.62
C SER A 91 -3.56 8.21 5.96
N ARG A 92 -3.98 7.52 7.01
CA ARG A 92 -3.83 7.94 8.40
C ARG A 92 -2.59 7.25 8.97
N ILE A 93 -1.71 8.03 9.58
CA ILE A 93 -0.40 7.58 10.03
C ILE A 93 -0.25 7.97 11.51
N ASP A 94 -0.04 6.97 12.35
CA ASP A 94 0.24 7.13 13.79
C ASP A 94 1.65 6.58 14.05
N ILE A 95 2.60 7.49 14.37
CA ILE A 95 4.04 7.16 14.54
C ILE A 95 4.36 6.96 16.01
N HIS A 96 5.07 5.86 16.32
CA HIS A 96 5.48 5.45 17.67
C HIS A 96 6.99 5.14 17.68
N GLY A 97 7.83 6.16 17.70
CA GLY A 97 9.29 6.02 17.59
C GLY A 97 9.71 5.46 16.23
N ASP A 98 10.25 4.24 16.20
CA ASP A 98 10.71 3.57 14.99
C ASP A 98 9.64 2.63 14.37
N THR A 99 8.41 2.70 14.84
CA THR A 99 7.26 2.00 14.29
C THR A 99 6.13 2.97 13.95
N ALA A 100 5.25 2.59 13.04
CA ALA A 100 4.04 3.35 12.75
C ALA A 100 2.91 2.41 12.31
N ASP A 101 1.68 2.76 12.71
CA ASP A 101 0.48 2.14 12.19
C ASP A 101 -0.13 3.04 11.12
N VAL A 102 -0.46 2.45 9.99
CA VAL A 102 -1.01 3.17 8.85
C VAL A 102 -2.25 2.48 8.33
N VAL A 103 -3.31 3.25 8.15
CA VAL A 103 -4.53 2.81 7.49
C VAL A 103 -4.73 3.64 6.24
N SER A 104 -4.84 2.99 5.08
CA SER A 104 -5.05 3.65 3.79
C SER A 104 -6.23 3.03 3.06
N TYR A 105 -6.96 3.83 2.28
CA TYR A 105 -7.89 3.28 1.31
C TYR A 105 -7.11 2.70 0.13
N MET A 106 -7.59 1.56 -0.37
CA MET A 106 -7.04 0.88 -1.52
C MET A 106 -8.10 0.76 -2.61
N PHE A 107 -7.73 1.15 -3.83
CA PHE A 107 -8.48 0.87 -5.04
C PHE A 107 -7.55 0.23 -6.06
N ARG A 108 -8.07 -0.74 -6.80
CA ARG A 108 -7.41 -1.27 -7.98
C ARG A 108 -8.30 -1.04 -9.21
N PHE A 109 -7.71 -0.43 -10.23
CA PHE A 109 -8.31 -0.26 -11.54
C PHE A 109 -7.67 -1.25 -12.51
N ASP A 110 -8.49 -2.01 -13.21
CA ASP A 110 -8.04 -2.93 -14.26
C ASP A 110 -8.54 -2.44 -15.62
N PRO A 111 -7.75 -2.64 -16.69
CA PRO A 111 -8.18 -2.34 -18.05
C PRO A 111 -9.15 -3.41 -18.52
N ARG A 112 -9.87 -3.08 -19.59
CA ARG A 112 -10.68 -4.00 -20.39
C ARG A 112 -10.32 -3.84 -21.85
N GLU A 113 -10.41 -4.95 -22.58
CA GLU A 113 -10.37 -4.93 -24.02
C GLU A 113 -11.71 -4.34 -24.52
N ASP A 114 -11.64 -3.34 -25.38
CA ASP A 114 -12.81 -2.66 -26.00
C ASP A 114 -13.79 -1.93 -25.07
N GLU A 115 -13.48 -1.78 -23.77
CA GLU A 115 -14.32 -1.06 -22.80
C GLU A 115 -13.46 -0.11 -21.93
N PRO A 116 -14.08 0.88 -21.27
CA PRO A 116 -13.39 1.68 -20.27
C PRO A 116 -12.84 0.83 -19.12
N SER A 117 -11.69 1.23 -18.57
CA SER A 117 -11.16 0.63 -17.34
C SER A 117 -12.19 0.65 -16.21
N PHE A 118 -12.15 -0.35 -15.34
CA PHE A 118 -13.11 -0.49 -14.25
C PHE A 118 -12.40 -0.62 -12.90
N VAL A 119 -13.13 -0.34 -11.83
CA VAL A 119 -12.66 -0.65 -10.48
C VAL A 119 -12.77 -2.14 -10.26
N TRP A 120 -11.63 -2.83 -10.17
CA TRP A 120 -11.59 -4.26 -9.89
C TRP A 120 -11.98 -4.55 -8.44
N GLY A 121 -11.54 -3.72 -7.50
CA GLY A 121 -11.87 -3.86 -6.10
C GLY A 121 -11.45 -2.65 -5.28
N MET A 122 -12.02 -2.56 -4.09
CA MET A 122 -11.68 -1.56 -3.09
C MET A 122 -11.55 -2.19 -1.71
N GLY A 123 -10.93 -1.44 -0.81
CA GLY A 123 -10.79 -1.83 0.59
C GLY A 123 -9.75 -0.98 1.29
N ARG A 124 -9.08 -1.60 2.24
CA ARG A 124 -8.05 -0.93 3.05
C ARG A 124 -6.74 -1.70 3.05
N TYR A 125 -5.65 -0.95 3.14
CA TYR A 125 -4.40 -1.46 3.66
C TYR A 125 -4.30 -1.12 5.14
N LEU A 126 -4.04 -2.13 5.95
CA LEU A 126 -3.71 -2.00 7.36
C LEU A 126 -2.24 -2.37 7.49
N ASP A 127 -1.40 -1.35 7.63
CA ASP A 127 0.05 -1.51 7.62
C ASP A 127 0.65 -1.23 8.99
N THR A 128 1.59 -2.08 9.41
CA THR A 128 2.57 -1.71 10.43
C THR A 128 3.89 -1.45 9.73
N MET A 129 4.41 -0.23 9.89
CA MET A 129 5.67 0.21 9.32
C MET A 129 6.78 0.14 10.36
N ARG A 130 8.01 -0.06 9.91
CA ARG A 130 9.21 -0.04 10.76
C ARG A 130 10.33 0.73 10.09
N ARG A 131 11.02 1.58 10.86
CA ARG A 131 12.23 2.26 10.43
C ARG A 131 13.41 1.32 10.58
N GLY A 132 14.14 1.12 9.51
CA GLY A 132 15.39 0.34 9.51
C GLY A 132 16.57 1.13 10.08
N SER A 133 17.69 0.45 10.33
CA SER A 133 18.93 1.07 10.73
C SER A 133 19.53 2.03 9.68
N ASP A 134 19.08 1.90 8.44
CA ASP A 134 19.39 2.81 7.33
C ASP A 134 18.50 4.07 7.30
N GLY A 135 17.63 4.23 8.29
CA GLY A 135 16.69 5.35 8.42
C GLY A 135 15.43 5.23 7.54
N ARG A 136 15.32 4.20 6.69
CA ARG A 136 14.19 4.04 5.77
C ARG A 136 13.01 3.36 6.44
N TRP A 137 11.82 3.85 6.16
CA TRP A 137 10.57 3.24 6.58
C TRP A 137 10.13 2.16 5.59
N ARG A 138 9.84 0.96 6.12
CA ARG A 138 9.39 -0.20 5.35
C ARG A 138 8.15 -0.83 5.98
N ILE A 139 7.38 -1.52 5.18
CA ILE A 139 6.21 -2.28 5.62
C ILE A 139 6.69 -3.55 6.30
N ALA A 140 6.48 -3.68 7.61
CA ALA A 140 6.75 -4.89 8.38
C ALA A 140 5.55 -5.85 8.37
N ARG A 141 4.34 -5.29 8.27
CA ARG A 141 3.12 -6.07 8.08
C ARG A 141 2.17 -5.30 7.20
N ARG A 142 1.54 -5.99 6.25
CA ARG A 142 0.42 -5.48 5.45
C ARG A 142 -0.74 -6.45 5.45
N ILE A 143 -1.91 -5.97 5.80
CA ILE A 143 -3.17 -6.63 5.52
C ILE A 143 -3.86 -5.85 4.40
N SER A 144 -4.04 -6.50 3.24
CA SER A 144 -4.92 -6.01 2.19
C SER A 144 -6.31 -6.55 2.50
N GLU A 145 -7.14 -5.73 3.13
CA GLU A 145 -8.53 -6.05 3.45
C GLU A 145 -9.39 -5.62 2.26
N ILE A 146 -9.75 -6.58 1.42
CA ILE A 146 -10.58 -6.34 0.24
C ILE A 146 -12.03 -6.36 0.72
N GLU A 147 -12.69 -5.22 0.69
CA GLU A 147 -14.05 -5.03 1.19
C GLU A 147 -15.09 -5.33 0.11
N ASP A 148 -14.74 -5.06 -1.17
CA ASP A 148 -15.58 -5.40 -2.32
C ASP A 148 -14.74 -5.65 -3.57
N GLN A 149 -15.23 -6.51 -4.45
CA GLN A 149 -14.64 -6.85 -5.75
C GLN A 149 -15.71 -6.85 -6.82
N TRP A 150 -15.45 -6.18 -7.94
CA TRP A 150 -16.38 -6.11 -9.08
C TRP A 150 -15.77 -6.84 -10.29
N PRO A 151 -16.06 -8.13 -10.47
CA PRO A 151 -15.57 -8.88 -11.63
C PRO A 151 -16.26 -8.49 -12.93
N GLY A 152 -17.14 -7.50 -12.90
CA GLY A 152 -17.97 -7.07 -13.99
C GLY A 152 -18.17 -5.56 -14.07
N ARG A 153 -19.34 -5.16 -14.54
CA ARG A 153 -19.70 -3.74 -14.69
C ARG A 153 -19.80 -3.06 -13.34
N PHE A 154 -19.28 -1.83 -13.27
CA PHE A 154 -19.61 -0.91 -12.21
C PHE A 154 -21.08 -0.52 -12.35
N VAL A 155 -21.94 -1.09 -11.54
CA VAL A 155 -23.34 -0.72 -11.47
C VAL A 155 -23.50 0.21 -10.28
N LEU A 156 -23.70 1.50 -10.53
CA LEU A 156 -24.18 2.42 -9.49
C LEU A 156 -25.65 2.03 -9.20
N THR A 157 -25.84 1.22 -8.15
CA THR A 157 -27.20 0.93 -7.65
C THR A 157 -27.76 2.21 -7.03
N GLY A 158 -28.86 2.71 -7.54
CA GLY A 158 -29.57 3.88 -7.03
C GLY A 158 -29.67 5.07 -7.96
N LEU A 159 -29.02 5.05 -9.12
CA LEU A 159 -29.34 5.98 -10.21
C LEU A 159 -30.40 5.30 -11.09
N GLN A 160 -31.66 5.64 -10.86
CA GLN A 160 -32.69 5.37 -11.86
C GLN A 160 -32.34 6.21 -13.07
N GLN A 161 -32.19 5.57 -14.21
CA GLN A 161 -32.16 6.25 -15.50
C GLN A 161 -33.63 6.66 -15.78
N ASP A 162 -33.89 7.97 -15.72
CA ASP A 162 -35.11 8.55 -16.27
C ASP A 162 -35.08 8.47 -17.82
#